data_2f0d3a20b4928d0be659262ed3bec399
#
_entry.id   2f0d3a20b4928d0be659262ed3bec399
#
_cell.length_a   1.000
_cell.length_b   1.000
_cell.length_c   1.000
_cell.angle_alpha   90.00
_cell.angle_beta   90.00
_cell.angle_gamma   90.00
#
_symmetry.space_group_name_H-M   'P 1'
#
loop_
_entity.id
_entity.type
_entity.pdbx_description
1 polymer ?
#
loop_
_entity_poly.entity_id
_entity_poly.type
_entity_poly.pdbx_seq_one_letter_code
_entity_poly.pdbx_strand_id
1 'polypeptide(L)'
;ETGIGALLALIGLFIIVVLHHKNIKGSILIGILATWILGMICEAIGLYVPDGKDFYSLYPTFRMIDFGAFGTTFGQCFNVDFSGVDILNFIAVLFAFLFVDIFDTLGTLIGVSTKANMLDEEGKLPRIRPALLADAIATSVGAIFGTSTTTTYVESSAGVAAGGRTGLSAMAVSYTHLTL
;
A
#
# COMPACT_ATOMS: atom_id res chain seq x y z
N GLU A 1 -17.52 17.82 -6.43
CA GLU A 1 -17.39 16.71 -5.44
C GLU A 1 -15.95 16.24 -5.28
N THR A 2 -15.16 16.17 -6.33
CA THR A 2 -13.71 15.86 -6.27
C THR A 2 -12.88 16.87 -5.46
N GLY A 3 -13.34 18.11 -5.32
CA GLY A 3 -12.63 19.17 -4.61
C GLY A 3 -12.51 18.97 -3.09
N ILE A 4 -13.51 18.37 -2.46
CA ILE A 4 -13.53 18.17 -1.00
C ILE A 4 -12.52 17.09 -0.58
N GLY A 5 -12.41 15.99 -1.32
CA GLY A 5 -11.41 14.96 -1.04
C GLY A 5 -9.98 15.50 -1.17
N ALA A 6 -9.70 16.27 -2.22
CA ALA A 6 -8.41 16.93 -2.41
C ALA A 6 -8.10 17.93 -1.28
N LEU A 7 -9.09 18.70 -0.85
CA LEU A 7 -8.94 19.65 0.25
C LEU A 7 -8.67 18.95 1.59
N LEU A 8 -9.37 17.87 1.88
CA LEU A 8 -9.13 17.01 3.05
C LEU A 8 -7.72 16.40 3.02
N ALA A 9 -7.26 15.96 1.86
CA ALA A 9 -5.90 15.43 1.70
C ALA A 9 -4.83 16.51 1.99
N LEU A 10 -5.02 17.71 1.48
CA LEU A 10 -4.12 18.85 1.76
C LEU A 10 -4.11 19.25 3.24
N ILE A 11 -5.28 19.29 3.88
CA ILE A 11 -5.39 19.57 5.32
C ILE A 11 -4.68 18.47 6.12
N GLY A 12 -4.90 17.20 5.77
CA GLY A 12 -4.24 16.07 6.42
C GLY A 12 -2.72 16.13 6.29
N LEU A 13 -2.23 16.41 5.10
CA LEU A 13 -0.80 16.59 4.86
C LEU A 13 -0.24 17.74 5.72
N PHE A 14 -0.93 18.87 5.76
CA PHE A 14 -0.53 20.01 6.58
C PHE A 14 -0.48 19.67 8.07
N ILE A 15 -1.47 18.96 8.59
CA ILE A 15 -1.49 18.46 9.97
C ILE A 15 -0.28 17.57 10.24
N ILE A 16 0.02 16.61 9.36
CA ILE A 16 1.17 15.72 9.49
C ILE A 16 2.47 16.52 9.54
N VAL A 17 2.66 17.46 8.62
CA VAL A 17 3.87 18.29 8.55
C VAL A 17 4.06 19.11 9.83
N VAL A 18 3.00 19.75 10.33
CA VAL A 18 3.07 20.54 11.57
C VAL A 18 3.38 19.66 12.77
N LEU A 19 2.75 18.51 12.89
CA LEU A 19 3.00 17.57 13.99
C LEU A 19 4.43 16.99 13.90
N HIS A 20 4.90 16.70 12.70
CA HIS A 20 6.25 16.22 12.47
C HIS A 20 7.30 17.27 12.83
N HIS A 21 7.08 18.53 12.42
CA HIS A 21 7.94 19.65 12.79
C HIS A 21 8.02 19.86 14.31
N LYS A 22 6.94 19.59 15.04
CA LYS A 22 6.91 19.62 16.51
C LYS A 22 7.52 18.38 17.17
N ASN A 23 8.12 17.47 16.40
CA ASN A 23 8.71 16.21 16.88
C ASN A 23 7.73 15.32 17.69
N ILE A 24 6.45 15.37 17.38
CA ILE A 24 5.45 14.52 18.03
C ILE A 24 5.58 13.10 17.47
N LYS A 25 5.88 12.14 18.35
CA LYS A 25 5.94 10.72 17.98
C LYS A 25 4.56 10.26 17.50
N GLY A 26 4.51 9.59 16.34
CA GLY A 26 3.24 9.14 15.75
C GLY A 26 2.50 10.23 14.97
N SER A 27 3.16 11.32 14.56
CA SER A 27 2.58 12.43 13.80
C SER A 27 1.80 11.98 12.56
N ILE A 28 2.28 10.94 11.87
CA ILE A 28 1.61 10.36 10.69
C ILE A 28 0.28 9.74 11.10
N LEU A 29 0.27 8.88 12.12
CA LEU A 29 -0.95 8.22 12.60
C LEU A 29 -1.97 9.25 13.10
N ILE A 30 -1.52 10.22 13.89
CA ILE A 30 -2.39 11.28 14.39
C ILE A 30 -2.99 12.09 13.23
N GLY A 31 -2.18 12.39 12.21
CA GLY A 31 -2.65 13.10 11.02
C GLY A 31 -3.69 12.30 10.22
N ILE A 32 -3.47 11.00 10.05
CA ILE A 32 -4.43 10.11 9.37
C ILE A 32 -5.75 10.08 10.15
N LEU A 33 -5.71 9.84 11.46
CA LEU A 33 -6.92 9.80 12.30
C LEU A 33 -7.65 11.15 12.31
N ALA A 34 -6.92 12.26 12.41
CA ALA A 34 -7.51 13.59 12.36
C ALA A 34 -8.20 13.87 11.01
N THR A 35 -7.56 13.50 9.91
CA THR A 35 -8.14 13.65 8.57
C THR A 35 -9.38 12.78 8.40
N TRP A 36 -9.35 11.56 8.90
CA TRP A 36 -10.50 10.64 8.85
C TRP A 36 -11.68 11.18 9.65
N ILE A 37 -11.45 11.67 10.90
CA ILE A 37 -12.49 12.30 11.71
C ILE A 37 -13.05 13.54 10.99
N LEU A 38 -12.19 14.37 10.41
CA LEU A 38 -12.61 15.52 9.64
C LEU A 38 -13.48 15.14 8.44
N GLY A 39 -13.11 14.06 7.76
CA GLY A 39 -13.88 13.47 6.67
C GLY A 39 -15.27 13.01 7.10
N MET A 40 -15.37 12.31 8.25
CA MET A 40 -16.67 11.91 8.82
C MET A 40 -17.54 13.13 9.16
N ILE A 41 -16.94 14.20 9.67
CA ILE A 41 -17.67 15.45 9.93
C ILE A 41 -18.17 16.07 8.62
N CYS A 42 -17.33 16.10 7.58
CA CYS A 42 -17.73 16.58 6.26
C CYS A 42 -18.88 15.76 5.66
N GLU A 43 -18.86 14.43 5.87
CA GLU A 43 -19.96 13.55 5.45
C GLU A 43 -21.24 13.84 6.24
N ALA A 44 -21.16 14.02 7.56
CA ALA A 44 -22.30 14.35 8.41
C ALA A 44 -22.97 15.71 8.06
N ILE A 45 -22.18 16.68 7.60
CA ILE A 45 -22.66 18.00 7.19
C ILE A 45 -23.18 17.99 5.72
N GLY A 46 -22.94 16.88 4.99
CA GLY A 46 -23.33 16.77 3.58
C GLY A 46 -22.39 17.44 2.59
N LEU A 47 -21.19 17.83 3.04
CA LEU A 47 -20.12 18.36 2.17
C LEU A 47 -19.42 17.24 1.39
N TYR A 48 -19.34 16.04 1.96
CA TYR A 48 -18.85 14.83 1.34
C TYR A 48 -20.03 13.89 1.14
N VAL A 49 -20.36 13.61 -0.11
CA VAL A 49 -21.50 12.73 -0.45
C VAL A 49 -20.96 11.46 -1.09
N PRO A 50 -21.04 10.30 -0.42
CA PRO A 50 -20.63 9.04 -1.00
C PRO A 50 -21.60 8.64 -2.13
N ASP A 51 -21.06 8.33 -3.31
CA ASP A 51 -21.82 7.90 -4.48
C ASP A 51 -21.82 6.38 -4.68
N GLY A 52 -21.04 5.66 -3.86
CA GLY A 52 -20.90 4.20 -3.89
C GLY A 52 -20.13 3.63 -5.07
N LYS A 53 -19.65 4.47 -5.99
CA LYS A 53 -18.80 4.08 -7.13
C LYS A 53 -17.36 4.52 -6.91
N ASP A 54 -17.14 5.83 -6.81
CA ASP A 54 -15.82 6.43 -6.65
C ASP A 54 -15.58 6.93 -5.21
N PHE A 55 -16.65 7.24 -4.49
CA PHE A 55 -16.60 7.75 -3.11
C PHE A 55 -17.41 6.86 -2.18
N TYR A 56 -16.71 6.23 -1.23
CA TYR A 56 -17.32 5.39 -0.20
C TYR A 56 -17.56 6.19 1.07
N SER A 57 -18.54 5.74 1.88
CA SER A 57 -18.77 6.31 3.20
C SER A 57 -17.56 6.13 4.11
N LEU A 58 -17.21 7.18 4.83
CA LEU A 58 -16.08 7.22 5.77
C LEU A 58 -16.45 6.65 7.15
N TYR A 59 -17.74 6.31 7.38
CA TYR A 59 -18.17 5.65 8.61
C TYR A 59 -17.68 4.21 8.66
N PRO A 60 -17.10 3.77 9.80
CA PRO A 60 -16.62 2.40 9.94
C PRO A 60 -17.79 1.42 9.88
N THR A 61 -17.79 0.57 8.87
CA THR A 61 -18.73 -0.55 8.77
C THR A 61 -18.01 -1.82 9.21
N PHE A 62 -18.40 -2.35 10.37
CA PHE A 62 -17.93 -3.67 10.82
C PHE A 62 -18.59 -4.75 9.96
N ARG A 63 -18.08 -4.98 8.75
CA ARG A 63 -18.46 -6.15 7.96
C ARG A 63 -17.56 -7.31 8.33
N MET A 64 -18.14 -8.45 8.67
CA MET A 64 -17.38 -9.69 8.77
C MET A 64 -16.81 -10.02 7.39
N ILE A 65 -15.62 -10.62 7.39
CA ILE A 65 -14.93 -11.06 6.16
C ILE A 65 -15.89 -11.96 5.38
N ASP A 66 -16.23 -11.55 4.17
CA ASP A 66 -17.06 -12.34 3.26
C ASP A 66 -16.16 -13.35 2.50
N PHE A 67 -16.09 -14.56 3.04
CA PHE A 67 -15.36 -15.64 2.37
C PHE A 67 -15.96 -16.04 1.02
N GLY A 68 -17.24 -15.69 0.74
CA GLY A 68 -17.86 -15.90 -0.55
C GLY A 68 -17.24 -15.04 -1.65
N ALA A 69 -16.90 -13.79 -1.33
CA ALA A 69 -16.20 -12.88 -2.25
C ALA A 69 -14.81 -13.40 -2.64
N PHE A 70 -14.12 -14.10 -1.75
CA PHE A 70 -12.84 -14.72 -2.05
C PHE A 70 -12.93 -15.74 -3.18
N GLY A 71 -14.00 -16.55 -3.22
CA GLY A 71 -14.22 -17.54 -4.29
C GLY A 71 -14.40 -16.91 -5.68
N THR A 72 -14.79 -15.64 -5.76
CA THR A 72 -14.98 -14.95 -7.05
C THR A 72 -13.68 -14.39 -7.63
N THR A 73 -12.65 -14.20 -6.82
CA THR A 73 -11.35 -13.64 -7.24
C THR A 73 -10.28 -14.70 -7.35
N PHE A 74 -10.37 -15.78 -6.53
CA PHE A 74 -9.38 -16.84 -6.49
C PHE A 74 -9.25 -17.55 -7.84
N GLY A 75 -8.04 -17.62 -8.36
CA GLY A 75 -7.74 -18.36 -9.59
C GLY A 75 -8.22 -17.70 -10.88
N GLN A 76 -8.78 -16.50 -10.83
CA GLN A 76 -9.23 -15.79 -12.04
C GLN A 76 -8.09 -15.49 -13.02
N CYS A 77 -6.85 -15.42 -12.56
CA CYS A 77 -5.68 -15.26 -13.41
C CYS A 77 -5.51 -16.41 -14.42
N PHE A 78 -6.12 -17.59 -14.18
CA PHE A 78 -6.10 -18.73 -15.11
C PHE A 78 -7.31 -18.75 -16.05
N ASN A 79 -8.33 -17.93 -15.81
CA ASN A 79 -9.55 -17.88 -16.58
C ASN A 79 -9.61 -16.61 -17.45
N VAL A 80 -8.56 -16.37 -18.21
CA VAL A 80 -8.43 -15.18 -19.06
C VAL A 80 -8.83 -15.51 -20.49
N ASP A 81 -9.78 -14.76 -21.05
CA ASP A 81 -10.10 -14.82 -22.46
C ASP A 81 -9.18 -13.88 -23.25
N PHE A 82 -8.33 -14.47 -24.07
CA PHE A 82 -7.39 -13.73 -24.93
C PHE A 82 -8.00 -13.41 -26.32
N SER A 83 -9.28 -13.74 -26.57
CA SER A 83 -9.93 -13.55 -27.86
C SER A 83 -10.23 -12.07 -28.14
N GLY A 84 -9.38 -11.26 -28.44
CA GLY A 84 -9.56 -9.81 -28.68
C GLY A 84 -8.43 -8.98 -28.10
N VAL A 85 -7.46 -9.63 -27.52
CA VAL A 85 -6.27 -8.97 -26.99
C VAL A 85 -5.24 -8.83 -28.12
N ASP A 86 -4.86 -7.60 -28.46
CA ASP A 86 -3.75 -7.34 -29.36
C ASP A 86 -2.44 -7.73 -28.64
N ILE A 87 -1.75 -8.75 -29.19
CA ILE A 87 -0.53 -9.31 -28.62
C ILE A 87 0.56 -8.24 -28.45
N LEU A 88 0.67 -7.28 -29.36
CA LEU A 88 1.69 -6.26 -29.31
C LEU A 88 1.44 -5.28 -28.18
N ASN A 89 0.20 -4.86 -27.98
CA ASN A 89 -0.22 -4.05 -26.85
C ASN A 89 -0.07 -4.82 -25.53
N PHE A 90 -0.42 -6.09 -25.50
CA PHE A 90 -0.26 -6.93 -24.32
C PHE A 90 1.20 -7.00 -23.86
N ILE A 91 2.12 -7.25 -24.80
CA ILE A 91 3.57 -7.28 -24.51
C ILE A 91 4.06 -5.92 -24.03
N ALA A 92 3.63 -4.82 -24.66
CA ALA A 92 4.03 -3.48 -24.26
C ALA A 92 3.57 -3.15 -22.83
N VAL A 93 2.33 -3.49 -22.48
CA VAL A 93 1.76 -3.29 -21.14
C VAL A 93 2.47 -4.18 -20.12
N LEU A 94 2.75 -5.45 -20.48
CA LEU A 94 3.49 -6.38 -19.61
C LEU A 94 4.87 -5.82 -19.25
N PHE A 95 5.61 -5.34 -20.25
CA PHE A 95 6.92 -4.72 -20.01
C PHE A 95 6.82 -3.44 -19.20
N ALA A 96 5.82 -2.60 -19.45
CA ALA A 96 5.61 -1.36 -18.69
C ALA A 96 5.37 -1.68 -17.19
N PHE A 97 4.49 -2.62 -16.88
CA PHE A 97 4.24 -3.04 -15.50
C PHE A 97 5.47 -3.69 -14.87
N LEU A 98 6.19 -4.55 -15.62
CA LEU A 98 7.42 -5.17 -15.13
C LEU A 98 8.48 -4.13 -14.77
N PHE A 99 8.68 -3.11 -15.61
CA PHE A 99 9.63 -2.04 -15.32
C PHE A 99 9.22 -1.24 -14.10
N VAL A 100 7.95 -0.86 -13.97
CA VAL A 100 7.44 -0.14 -12.81
C VAL A 100 7.67 -0.95 -11.54
N ASP A 101 7.31 -2.22 -11.53
CA ASP A 101 7.44 -3.13 -10.38
C ASP A 101 8.92 -3.29 -9.95
N ILE A 102 9.82 -3.53 -10.91
CA ILE A 102 11.25 -3.66 -10.63
C ILE A 102 11.83 -2.37 -10.03
N PHE A 103 11.55 -1.21 -10.60
CA PHE A 103 12.10 0.05 -10.11
C PHE A 103 11.51 0.46 -8.78
N ASP A 104 10.24 0.22 -8.55
CA ASP A 104 9.57 0.47 -7.28
C ASP A 104 10.17 -0.41 -6.17
N THR A 105 10.24 -1.72 -6.40
CA THR A 105 10.83 -2.67 -5.44
C THR A 105 12.29 -2.39 -5.16
N LEU A 106 13.11 -2.11 -6.19
CA LEU A 106 14.53 -1.78 -5.99
C LEU A 106 14.71 -0.49 -5.20
N GLY A 107 13.98 0.56 -5.57
CA GLY A 107 14.03 1.85 -4.88
C GLY A 107 13.65 1.74 -3.41
N THR A 108 12.57 1.02 -3.13
CA THR A 108 12.05 0.80 -1.78
C THR A 108 13.01 -0.07 -0.95
N LEU A 109 13.50 -1.18 -1.50
CA LEU A 109 14.46 -2.06 -0.81
C LEU A 109 15.74 -1.30 -0.43
N ILE A 110 16.30 -0.52 -1.35
CA ILE A 110 17.50 0.29 -1.07
C ILE A 110 17.19 1.35 -0.02
N GLY A 111 16.08 2.07 -0.14
CA GLY A 111 15.68 3.10 0.80
C GLY A 111 15.48 2.57 2.23
N VAL A 112 14.72 1.49 2.38
CA VAL A 112 14.48 0.84 3.69
C VAL A 112 15.76 0.24 4.26
N SER A 113 16.58 -0.41 3.43
CA SER A 113 17.84 -1.03 3.84
C SER A 113 18.88 0.01 4.27
N THR A 114 18.91 1.16 3.61
CA THR A 114 19.74 2.31 4.04
C THR A 114 19.32 2.77 5.44
N LYS A 115 18.04 2.90 5.69
CA LYS A 115 17.51 3.29 6.99
C LYS A 115 17.76 2.24 8.08
N ALA A 116 17.81 0.97 7.68
CA ALA A 116 18.12 -0.16 8.56
C ALA A 116 19.64 -0.32 8.86
N ASN A 117 20.52 0.41 8.18
CA ASN A 117 21.97 0.23 8.17
C ASN A 117 22.37 -1.20 7.73
N MET A 118 21.71 -1.71 6.68
CA MET A 118 21.94 -3.06 6.13
C MET A 118 22.80 -3.05 4.86
N LEU A 119 23.20 -1.88 4.38
CA LEU A 119 24.10 -1.75 3.25
C LEU A 119 25.54 -2.07 3.66
N ASP A 120 26.32 -2.64 2.73
CA ASP A 120 27.74 -2.85 2.90
C ASP A 120 28.53 -1.53 2.73
N GLU A 121 29.86 -1.60 2.88
CA GLU A 121 30.75 -0.43 2.75
C GLU A 121 30.74 0.16 1.33
N GLU A 122 30.30 -0.64 0.34
CA GLU A 122 30.16 -0.22 -1.06
C GLU A 122 28.76 0.34 -1.38
N GLY A 123 27.87 0.42 -0.39
CA GLY A 123 26.48 0.87 -0.56
C GLY A 123 25.56 -0.13 -1.24
N LYS A 124 25.97 -1.40 -1.32
CA LYS A 124 25.15 -2.48 -1.90
C LYS A 124 24.36 -3.19 -0.81
N LEU A 125 23.17 -3.65 -1.16
CA LEU A 125 22.36 -4.49 -0.27
C LEU A 125 22.83 -5.96 -0.33
N PRO A 126 23.43 -6.49 0.75
CA PRO A 126 23.73 -7.91 0.83
C PRO A 126 22.42 -8.71 0.70
N ARG A 127 22.45 -9.79 -0.07
CA ARG A 127 21.29 -10.66 -0.29
C ARG A 127 20.11 -10.00 -1.02
N ILE A 128 20.35 -9.02 -1.90
CA ILE A 128 19.29 -8.42 -2.72
C ILE A 128 18.54 -9.45 -3.57
N ARG A 129 19.24 -10.48 -4.07
CA ARG A 129 18.62 -11.54 -4.90
C ARG A 129 17.53 -12.33 -4.15
N PRO A 130 17.75 -12.87 -2.93
CA PRO A 130 16.68 -13.50 -2.16
C PRO A 130 15.52 -12.55 -1.83
N ALA A 131 15.79 -11.25 -1.60
CA ALA A 131 14.74 -10.27 -1.32
C ALA A 131 13.83 -10.06 -2.55
N LEU A 132 14.42 -9.84 -3.73
CA LEU A 132 13.69 -9.72 -4.99
C LEU A 132 12.92 -11.02 -5.34
N LEU A 133 13.52 -12.19 -5.06
CA LEU A 133 12.84 -13.47 -5.29
C LEU A 133 11.63 -13.63 -4.37
N ALA A 134 11.73 -13.23 -3.11
CA ALA A 134 10.62 -13.28 -2.16
C ALA A 134 9.47 -12.36 -2.59
N ASP A 135 9.78 -11.17 -3.07
CA ASP A 135 8.83 -10.19 -3.61
C ASP A 135 8.11 -10.76 -4.86
N ALA A 136 8.87 -11.30 -5.82
CA ALA A 136 8.31 -11.90 -7.03
C ALA A 136 7.42 -13.12 -6.73
N ILE A 137 7.79 -13.97 -5.76
CA ILE A 137 6.97 -15.09 -5.33
C ILE A 137 5.69 -14.58 -4.66
N ALA A 138 5.79 -13.59 -3.77
CA ALA A 138 4.64 -13.01 -3.08
C ALA A 138 3.65 -12.39 -4.07
N THR A 139 4.13 -11.63 -5.05
CA THR A 139 3.31 -11.06 -6.14
C THR A 139 2.63 -12.14 -6.98
N SER A 140 3.36 -13.22 -7.33
CA SER A 140 2.80 -14.34 -8.10
C SER A 140 1.72 -15.08 -7.31
N VAL A 141 1.94 -15.32 -6.03
CA VAL A 141 0.95 -15.94 -5.13
C VAL A 141 -0.25 -14.99 -4.96
N GLY A 142 -0.02 -13.68 -4.79
CA GLY A 142 -1.07 -12.67 -4.72
C GLY A 142 -1.97 -12.67 -5.96
N ALA A 143 -1.39 -12.80 -7.16
CA ALA A 143 -2.15 -12.91 -8.40
C ALA A 143 -3.08 -14.13 -8.44
N ILE A 144 -2.64 -15.28 -7.89
CA ILE A 144 -3.50 -16.48 -7.75
C ILE A 144 -4.66 -16.22 -6.80
N PHE A 145 -4.40 -15.52 -5.70
CA PHE A 145 -5.43 -15.14 -4.74
C PHE A 145 -6.35 -14.02 -5.23
N GLY A 146 -6.02 -13.38 -6.37
CA GLY A 146 -6.79 -12.27 -6.93
C GLY A 146 -6.59 -10.95 -6.17
N THR A 147 -5.45 -10.80 -5.49
CA THR A 147 -5.05 -9.53 -4.84
C THR A 147 -4.28 -8.65 -5.82
N SER A 148 -4.13 -7.38 -5.48
CA SER A 148 -3.18 -6.50 -6.16
C SER A 148 -1.74 -6.97 -5.93
N THR A 149 -0.78 -6.38 -6.66
CA THR A 149 0.64 -6.71 -6.50
C THR A 149 1.08 -6.58 -5.05
N THR A 150 1.87 -7.55 -4.59
CA THR A 150 2.48 -7.53 -3.27
C THR A 150 3.87 -6.94 -3.43
N THR A 151 4.07 -5.73 -2.95
CA THR A 151 5.35 -5.03 -3.08
C THR A 151 5.85 -4.53 -1.73
N THR A 152 7.12 -4.17 -1.70
CA THR A 152 7.72 -3.53 -0.53
C THR A 152 7.33 -2.06 -0.47
N TYR A 153 7.01 -1.56 0.74
CA TYR A 153 6.59 -0.17 0.96
C TYR A 153 7.69 0.66 1.63
N VAL A 154 7.90 1.87 1.12
CA VAL A 154 8.86 2.83 1.69
C VAL A 154 8.47 3.26 3.10
N GLU A 155 7.20 3.21 3.44
CA GLU A 155 6.64 3.47 4.77
C GLU A 155 7.20 2.51 5.83
N SER A 156 7.65 1.32 5.43
CA SER A 156 8.38 0.38 6.30
C SER A 156 9.61 1.00 6.94
N SER A 157 10.17 2.05 6.32
CA SER A 157 11.29 2.81 6.89
C SER A 157 10.95 3.46 8.23
N ALA A 158 9.70 3.84 8.45
CA ALA A 158 9.22 4.37 9.73
C ALA A 158 9.23 3.30 10.83
N GLY A 159 8.79 2.08 10.51
CA GLY A 159 8.86 0.92 11.40
C GLY A 159 10.31 0.54 11.74
N VAL A 160 11.19 0.57 10.76
CA VAL A 160 12.63 0.33 10.93
C VAL A 160 13.27 1.40 11.84
N ALA A 161 12.90 2.67 11.66
CA ALA A 161 13.36 3.76 12.51
C ALA A 161 12.88 3.61 13.97
N ALA A 162 11.70 3.02 14.18
CA ALA A 162 11.17 2.68 15.50
C ALA A 162 11.78 1.41 16.11
N GLY A 163 12.66 0.70 15.39
CA GLY A 163 13.36 -0.49 15.87
C GLY A 163 12.87 -1.83 15.28
N GLY A 164 11.86 -1.82 14.42
CA GLY A 164 11.34 -3.02 13.75
C GLY A 164 12.28 -3.52 12.65
N ARG A 165 13.16 -4.49 12.96
CA ARG A 165 14.19 -4.99 12.03
C ARG A 165 14.17 -6.50 11.86
N THR A 166 13.11 -7.16 12.29
CA THR A 166 13.01 -8.63 12.26
C THR A 166 11.80 -9.07 11.45
N GLY A 167 11.83 -10.32 10.95
CA GLY A 167 10.67 -10.93 10.30
C GLY A 167 9.44 -10.96 11.20
N LEU A 168 9.63 -11.00 12.51
CA LEU A 168 8.55 -11.01 13.50
C LEU A 168 7.80 -9.67 13.53
N SER A 169 8.52 -8.55 13.43
CA SER A 169 7.89 -7.22 13.27
C SER A 169 7.13 -7.09 11.96
N ALA A 170 7.65 -7.65 10.86
CA ALA A 170 6.95 -7.68 9.58
C ALA A 170 5.66 -8.53 9.65
N MET A 171 5.69 -9.68 10.32
CA MET A 171 4.50 -10.50 10.55
C MET A 171 3.46 -9.77 11.40
N ALA A 172 3.88 -9.05 12.44
CA ALA A 172 2.97 -8.26 13.29
C ALA A 172 2.27 -7.16 12.48
N VAL A 173 2.98 -6.47 11.60
CA VAL A 173 2.39 -5.45 10.70
C VAL A 173 1.40 -6.10 9.72
N SER A 174 1.76 -7.23 9.14
CA SER A 174 0.88 -7.99 8.23
C SER A 174 -0.43 -8.40 8.91
N TYR A 175 -0.36 -8.88 10.15
CA TYR A 175 -1.55 -9.21 10.93
C TYR A 175 -2.43 -7.98 11.20
N THR A 176 -1.83 -6.85 11.53
CA THR A 176 -2.56 -5.60 11.79
C THR A 176 -3.36 -5.14 10.57
N HIS A 177 -2.82 -5.31 9.36
CA HIS A 177 -3.52 -4.99 8.12
C HIS A 177 -4.70 -5.91 7.79
N LEU A 178 -4.73 -7.12 8.36
CA LEU A 178 -5.86 -8.05 8.21
C LEU A 178 -7.01 -7.75 9.18
N THR A 179 -6.77 -6.95 10.21
CA THR A 179 -7.73 -6.67 11.31
C THR A 179 -8.30 -5.25 11.26
N LEU A 180 -7.84 -4.40 10.36
CA LEU A 180 -8.34 -3.06 10.10
C LEU A 180 -9.14 -3.00 8.80
#